data_6185b940bafdf858ab72002fed38d8e4
#
_entry.id   6185b940bafdf858ab72002fed38d8e4
#
_cell.length_a   1.000
_cell.length_b   1.000
_cell.length_c   1.000
_cell.angle_alpha   90.00
_cell.angle_beta   90.00
_cell.angle_gamma   90.00
#
_symmetry.space_group_name_H-M   'P 1'
#
loop_
_entity.id
_entity.type
_entity.pdbx_description
1 polymer ?
#
loop_
_entity_poly.entity_id
_entity_poly.type
_entity_poly.pdbx_seq_one_letter_code
_entity_poly.pdbx_strand_id
1 'polypeptide(L)'
;MNRRQHLIEKWKTARNPEKGKPTGQVGTVIKCYNTHYADEDQWTVAVRYHGTDIVTYDGQGNVLLNHGGCKTQTTKARINQYAPHGIQVFQKDFEWYVRDTRFQPKTIPFGQYSYQNVRHLV
;
A
#
# COMPACT_ATOMS: atom_id res chain seq x y z
N MET A 1 -8.21 -12.94 -8.39
CA MET A 1 -8.04 -12.38 -7.05
C MET A 1 -7.31 -11.05 -7.17
N ASN A 2 -7.84 -9.98 -6.61
CA ASN A 2 -7.18 -8.67 -6.64
C ASN A 2 -6.07 -8.60 -5.57
N ARG A 3 -5.27 -7.52 -5.60
CA ARG A 3 -4.15 -7.37 -4.68
C ARG A 3 -4.59 -7.34 -3.22
N ARG A 4 -5.70 -6.65 -2.92
CA ARG A 4 -6.24 -6.59 -1.55
C ARG A 4 -6.54 -7.99 -1.03
N GLN A 5 -7.28 -8.78 -1.79
CA GLN A 5 -7.66 -10.14 -1.38
C GLN A 5 -6.43 -11.04 -1.26
N HIS A 6 -5.48 -10.90 -2.17
CA HIS A 6 -4.24 -11.67 -2.11
C HIS A 6 -3.45 -11.39 -0.82
N LEU A 7 -3.37 -10.14 -0.41
CA LEU A 7 -2.69 -9.75 0.83
C LEU A 7 -3.44 -10.29 2.06
N ILE A 8 -4.77 -10.22 2.06
CA ILE A 8 -5.59 -10.76 3.15
C ILE A 8 -5.34 -12.27 3.31
N GLU A 9 -5.35 -13.02 2.19
CA GLU A 9 -5.12 -14.46 2.22
C GLU A 9 -3.73 -14.80 2.76
N LYS A 10 -2.71 -14.03 2.40
CA LYS A 10 -1.37 -14.20 2.98
C LYS A 10 -1.36 -13.92 4.48
N TRP A 11 -2.01 -12.83 4.91
CA TRP A 11 -2.07 -12.50 6.33
C TRP A 11 -2.70 -13.61 7.17
N LYS A 12 -3.69 -14.32 6.64
CA LYS A 12 -4.35 -15.42 7.34
C LYS A 12 -3.38 -16.56 7.70
N THR A 13 -2.23 -16.63 7.05
CA THR A 13 -1.20 -17.64 7.36
C THR A 13 -0.22 -17.19 8.43
N ALA A 14 -0.40 -16.02 9.03
CA ALA A 14 0.52 -15.49 10.03
C ALA A 14 0.48 -16.33 11.31
N ARG A 15 1.66 -16.62 11.88
CA ARG A 15 1.77 -17.30 13.17
C ARG A 15 1.25 -16.41 14.29
N ASN A 16 1.50 -15.11 14.21
CA ASN A 16 1.00 -14.12 15.15
C ASN A 16 0.28 -13.03 14.33
N PRO A 17 -1.04 -13.16 14.15
CA PRO A 17 -1.79 -12.20 13.32
C PRO A 17 -1.68 -10.76 13.78
N GLU A 18 -1.57 -10.51 15.09
CA GLU A 18 -1.45 -9.15 15.61
C GLU A 18 -0.14 -8.48 15.21
N LYS A 19 0.94 -9.24 15.13
CA LYS A 19 2.23 -8.73 14.66
C LYS A 19 2.30 -8.64 13.14
N GLY A 20 1.44 -9.36 12.44
CA GLY A 20 1.38 -9.39 11.01
C GLY A 20 2.16 -10.55 10.38
N LYS A 21 2.02 -10.69 9.07
CA LYS A 21 2.69 -11.73 8.28
C LYS A 21 3.96 -11.15 7.67
N PRO A 22 5.15 -11.65 8.06
CA PRO A 22 6.40 -11.25 7.41
C PRO A 22 6.36 -11.59 5.91
N THR A 23 6.87 -10.70 5.07
CA THR A 23 6.92 -10.91 3.62
C THR A 23 8.20 -11.60 3.17
N GLY A 24 9.17 -11.73 4.06
CA GLY A 24 10.53 -12.18 3.73
C GLY A 24 11.48 -11.03 3.41
N GLN A 25 10.95 -9.84 3.22
CA GLN A 25 11.76 -8.64 3.01
C GLN A 25 12.02 -7.94 4.33
N VAL A 26 13.20 -7.37 4.49
CA VAL A 26 13.60 -6.72 5.75
C VAL A 26 12.61 -5.63 6.14
N GLY A 27 12.16 -5.67 7.39
CA GLY A 27 11.27 -4.66 7.97
C GLY A 27 9.88 -4.59 7.36
N THR A 28 9.47 -5.58 6.57
CA THR A 28 8.22 -5.53 5.80
C THR A 28 7.26 -6.63 6.26
N VAL A 29 6.07 -6.23 6.68
CA VAL A 29 5.02 -7.17 7.13
C VAL A 29 3.66 -6.77 6.55
N ILE A 30 2.78 -7.75 6.42
CA ILE A 30 1.37 -7.53 6.06
C ILE A 30 0.56 -7.49 7.34
N LYS A 31 -0.27 -6.47 7.50
CA LYS A 31 -1.15 -6.30 8.65
C LYS A 31 -2.60 -6.16 8.20
N CYS A 32 -3.52 -6.70 8.99
CA CYS A 32 -4.95 -6.47 8.79
C CYS A 32 -5.54 -5.77 10.01
N TYR A 33 -6.51 -4.91 9.76
CA TYR A 33 -7.22 -4.14 10.77
C TYR A 33 -8.71 -4.44 10.66
N ASN A 34 -9.45 -4.22 11.75
CA ASN A 34 -10.89 -4.44 11.82
C ASN A 34 -11.28 -5.90 11.57
N THR A 35 -10.40 -6.84 11.91
CA THR A 35 -10.61 -8.26 11.66
C THR A 35 -11.63 -8.90 12.61
N HIS A 36 -12.13 -8.14 13.60
CA HIS A 36 -13.23 -8.58 14.46
C HIS A 36 -14.57 -8.62 13.73
N TYR A 37 -14.70 -7.92 12.60
CA TYR A 37 -15.88 -8.07 11.76
C TYR A 37 -15.85 -9.41 11.02
N ALA A 38 -16.99 -10.09 10.96
CA ALA A 38 -17.09 -11.34 10.22
C ALA A 38 -16.96 -11.16 8.72
N ASP A 39 -17.42 -10.01 8.22
CA ASP A 39 -17.36 -9.66 6.80
C ASP A 39 -15.99 -9.07 6.46
N GLU A 40 -15.22 -9.79 5.65
CA GLU A 40 -13.90 -9.35 5.23
C GLU A 40 -13.93 -8.06 4.40
N ASP A 41 -15.08 -7.70 3.83
CA ASP A 41 -15.23 -6.43 3.12
C ASP A 41 -15.08 -5.22 4.07
N GLN A 42 -15.15 -5.45 5.37
CA GLN A 42 -14.91 -4.40 6.37
C GLN A 42 -13.46 -4.37 6.87
N TRP A 43 -12.63 -5.31 6.42
CA TRP A 43 -11.23 -5.35 6.82
C TRP A 43 -10.41 -4.37 5.99
N THR A 44 -9.37 -3.83 6.64
CA THR A 44 -8.32 -3.05 5.97
C THR A 44 -7.05 -3.88 6.01
N VAL A 45 -6.35 -3.97 4.88
CA VAL A 45 -5.06 -4.65 4.81
C VAL A 45 -4.00 -3.65 4.38
N ALA A 46 -2.84 -3.73 5.02
CA ALA A 46 -1.74 -2.82 4.74
C ALA A 46 -0.42 -3.58 4.65
N VAL A 47 0.50 -3.05 3.86
CA VAL A 47 1.89 -3.45 3.88
C VAL A 47 2.64 -2.41 4.70
N ARG A 48 3.24 -2.85 5.80
CA ARG A 48 3.96 -1.98 6.73
C ARG A 48 5.46 -2.17 6.53
N TYR A 49 6.16 -1.05 6.34
CA TYR A 49 7.60 -1.02 6.22
C TYR A 49 8.16 -0.08 7.28
N HIS A 50 8.97 -0.64 8.21
CA HIS A 50 9.58 0.09 9.33
C HIS A 50 8.58 0.99 10.09
N GLY A 51 7.43 0.43 10.42
CA GLY A 51 6.43 1.15 11.23
C GLY A 51 5.50 2.07 10.45
N THR A 52 5.63 2.15 9.13
CA THR A 52 4.75 2.93 8.27
C THR A 52 3.94 2.01 7.38
N ASP A 53 2.61 2.17 7.36
CA ASP A 53 1.75 1.48 6.40
C ASP A 53 1.90 2.18 5.05
N ILE A 54 2.78 1.65 4.20
CA ILE A 54 3.16 2.30 2.94
C ILE A 54 2.13 2.12 1.83
N VAL A 55 1.38 1.01 1.85
CA VAL A 55 0.24 0.76 0.95
C VAL A 55 -0.88 0.19 1.79
N THR A 56 -2.07 0.79 1.71
CA THR A 56 -3.24 0.37 2.48
C THR A 56 -4.44 0.23 1.55
N TYR A 57 -5.13 -0.90 1.67
CA TYR A 57 -6.36 -1.19 0.93
C TYR A 57 -7.50 -1.34 1.92
N ASP A 58 -8.57 -0.55 1.79
CA ASP A 58 -9.77 -0.78 2.58
C ASP A 58 -10.82 -1.58 1.78
N GLY A 59 -11.93 -1.92 2.42
CA GLY A 59 -13.00 -2.68 1.77
C GLY A 59 -13.89 -1.84 0.86
N GLN A 60 -13.69 -0.53 0.83
CA GLN A 60 -14.50 0.39 0.02
C GLN A 60 -13.80 0.81 -1.27
N GLY A 61 -12.66 0.22 -1.56
CA GLY A 61 -11.90 0.51 -2.77
C GLY A 61 -10.92 1.66 -2.63
N ASN A 62 -10.71 2.21 -1.43
CA ASN A 62 -9.69 3.21 -1.21
C ASN A 62 -8.32 2.55 -1.15
N VAL A 63 -7.33 3.16 -1.79
CA VAL A 63 -5.95 2.72 -1.74
C VAL A 63 -5.09 3.92 -1.35
N LEU A 64 -4.38 3.78 -0.25
CA LEU A 64 -3.58 4.85 0.32
C LEU A 64 -2.11 4.51 0.19
N LEU A 65 -1.33 5.46 -0.35
CA LEU A 65 0.12 5.37 -0.40
C LEU A 65 0.71 6.34 0.60
N ASN A 66 1.71 5.89 1.35
CA ASN A 66 2.33 6.70 2.39
C ASN A 66 3.83 6.39 2.43
N HIS A 67 4.69 7.40 2.23
CA HIS A 67 6.13 7.20 2.34
C HIS A 67 6.65 7.42 3.77
N GLY A 68 5.81 7.89 4.69
CA GLY A 68 6.18 8.08 6.10
C GLY A 68 7.27 9.11 6.34
N GLY A 69 7.53 10.01 5.40
CA GLY A 69 8.65 10.93 5.46
C GLY A 69 9.98 10.30 5.05
N CYS A 70 10.00 9.02 4.73
CA CYS A 70 11.21 8.27 4.39
C CYS A 70 11.28 8.06 2.88
N LYS A 71 11.79 9.06 2.17
CA LYS A 71 11.84 9.07 0.70
C LYS A 71 13.09 8.39 0.18
N THR A 72 13.19 7.07 0.36
CA THR A 72 14.33 6.27 -0.07
C THR A 72 13.98 5.39 -1.26
N GLN A 73 15.02 4.87 -1.95
CA GLN A 73 14.85 3.91 -3.04
C GLN A 73 14.09 2.68 -2.58
N THR A 74 14.38 2.18 -1.37
CA THR A 74 13.72 1.00 -0.84
C THR A 74 12.23 1.27 -0.59
N THR A 75 11.87 2.40 0.00
CA THR A 75 10.47 2.77 0.21
C THR A 75 9.72 2.82 -1.11
N LYS A 76 10.30 3.45 -2.12
CA LYS A 76 9.72 3.53 -3.47
C LYS A 76 9.51 2.14 -4.07
N ALA A 77 10.53 1.29 -3.99
CA ALA A 77 10.45 -0.08 -4.52
C ALA A 77 9.35 -0.89 -3.82
N ARG A 78 9.21 -0.77 -2.50
CA ARG A 78 8.17 -1.46 -1.75
C ARG A 78 6.77 -0.96 -2.11
N ILE A 79 6.58 0.35 -2.21
CA ILE A 79 5.30 0.91 -2.63
C ILE A 79 4.93 0.37 -4.01
N ASN A 80 5.85 0.40 -4.97
CA ASN A 80 5.60 -0.07 -6.33
C ASN A 80 5.30 -1.56 -6.40
N GLN A 81 5.90 -2.33 -5.51
CA GLN A 81 5.66 -3.78 -5.46
C GLN A 81 4.23 -4.11 -5.01
N TYR A 82 3.68 -3.36 -4.07
CA TYR A 82 2.42 -3.69 -3.43
C TYR A 82 1.26 -2.80 -3.84
N ALA A 83 1.51 -1.70 -4.54
CA ALA A 83 0.47 -0.83 -5.08
C ALA A 83 -0.35 -1.56 -6.16
N PRO A 84 -1.57 -1.09 -6.48
CA PRO A 84 -2.34 -1.67 -7.57
C PRO A 84 -1.57 -1.63 -8.90
N HIS A 85 -1.84 -2.60 -9.78
CA HIS A 85 -1.30 -2.56 -11.13
C HIS A 85 -1.68 -1.25 -11.80
N GLY A 86 -0.70 -0.63 -12.48
CA GLY A 86 -0.90 0.64 -13.15
C GLY A 86 -0.63 1.87 -12.28
N ILE A 87 -0.33 1.67 -11.00
CA ILE A 87 0.09 2.73 -10.09
C ILE A 87 1.58 2.61 -9.87
N GLN A 88 2.31 3.69 -10.09
CA GLN A 88 3.76 3.73 -9.90
C GLN A 88 4.18 5.03 -9.23
N VAL A 89 5.05 4.91 -8.23
CA VAL A 89 5.73 6.05 -7.62
C VAL A 89 7.11 6.17 -8.25
N PHE A 90 7.48 7.37 -8.67
CA PHE A 90 8.78 7.64 -9.24
C PHE A 90 9.28 9.03 -8.83
N GLN A 91 10.55 9.26 -9.06
CA GLN A 91 11.21 10.52 -8.72
C GLN A 91 11.69 11.20 -9.99
N LYS A 92 11.48 12.52 -10.07
CA LYS A 92 11.99 13.37 -11.15
C LYS A 92 12.36 14.73 -10.56
N ASP A 93 13.56 15.20 -10.84
CA ASP A 93 14.06 16.49 -10.36
C ASP A 93 13.91 16.62 -8.84
N PHE A 94 14.26 15.54 -8.10
CA PHE A 94 14.21 15.45 -6.63
C PHE A 94 12.80 15.45 -6.04
N GLU A 95 11.75 15.45 -6.87
CA GLU A 95 10.36 15.39 -6.43
C GLU A 95 9.77 14.00 -6.70
N TRP A 96 8.88 13.56 -5.83
CA TRP A 96 8.17 12.29 -5.99
C TRP A 96 6.81 12.52 -6.64
N TYR A 97 6.46 11.61 -7.54
CA TYR A 97 5.20 11.63 -8.29
C TYR A 97 4.54 10.26 -8.25
N VAL A 98 3.22 10.27 -8.40
CA VAL A 98 2.42 9.06 -8.61
C VAL A 98 1.90 9.10 -10.03
N ARG A 99 2.17 8.03 -10.77
CA ARG A 99 1.65 7.86 -12.13
C ARG A 99 0.58 6.77 -12.12
N ASP A 100 -0.57 7.09 -12.70
CA ASP A 100 -1.68 6.16 -12.85
C ASP A 100 -1.92 5.92 -14.33
N THR A 101 -1.74 4.66 -14.78
CA THR A 101 -1.94 4.26 -16.18
C THR A 101 -3.16 3.35 -16.34
N ARG A 102 -4.00 3.18 -15.29
CA ARG A 102 -5.14 2.26 -15.32
C ARG A 102 -6.22 2.68 -16.32
N PHE A 103 -6.34 3.99 -16.55
CA PHE A 103 -7.30 4.59 -17.48
C PHE A 103 -6.54 5.53 -18.41
N GLN A 104 -6.87 6.81 -18.46
CA GLN A 104 -6.02 7.78 -19.14
C GLN A 104 -4.77 8.03 -18.30
N PRO A 105 -3.57 7.98 -18.89
CA PRO A 105 -2.36 8.23 -18.14
C PRO A 105 -2.40 9.57 -17.41
N LYS A 106 -2.08 9.56 -16.14
CA LYS A 106 -2.14 10.73 -15.28
C LYS A 106 -0.97 10.69 -14.31
N THR A 107 -0.29 11.82 -14.16
CA THR A 107 0.81 11.97 -13.21
C THR A 107 0.51 13.14 -12.30
N ILE A 108 0.60 12.91 -10.99
CA ILE A 108 0.40 13.97 -10.01
C ILE A 108 1.56 13.95 -9.00
N PRO A 109 1.86 15.08 -8.35
CA PRO A 109 2.83 15.08 -7.26
C PRO A 109 2.38 14.11 -6.15
N PHE A 110 3.32 13.38 -5.56
CA PHE A 110 3.04 12.60 -4.36
C PHE A 110 2.94 13.60 -3.22
N GLY A 111 1.78 13.99 -2.81
CA GLY A 111 1.44 15.07 -1.92
C GLY A 111 2.53 15.56 -0.96
N GLN A 112 2.47 16.81 -0.60
CA GLN A 112 3.41 17.41 0.37
C GLN A 112 3.33 16.73 1.75
N TYR A 113 2.21 16.13 2.06
CA TYR A 113 2.05 15.21 3.19
C TYR A 113 2.37 13.81 2.69
N SER A 114 2.97 12.98 3.48
CA SER A 114 3.47 11.65 3.10
C SER A 114 2.42 10.67 2.53
N TYR A 115 1.24 11.12 2.16
CA TYR A 115 0.04 10.33 1.99
C TYR A 115 -0.72 10.69 0.70
N GLN A 116 -1.16 9.69 -0.05
CA GLN A 116 -1.90 9.88 -1.29
C GLN A 116 -2.94 8.78 -1.48
N ASN A 117 -4.21 9.16 -1.65
CA ASN A 117 -5.26 8.22 -2.04
C ASN A 117 -5.32 8.13 -3.57
N VAL A 118 -4.91 6.96 -4.10
CA VAL A 118 -4.85 6.77 -5.55
C VAL A 118 -6.17 6.32 -6.16
N ARG A 119 -7.20 6.05 -5.36
CA ARG A 119 -8.53 5.75 -5.91
C ARG A 119 -9.07 6.90 -6.75
N HIS A 120 -8.77 8.13 -6.35
CA HIS A 120 -9.32 9.35 -6.97
C HIS A 120 -8.50 9.89 -8.13
N LEU A 121 -7.51 9.14 -8.62
CA LEU A 121 -6.69 9.57 -9.75
C LEU A 121 -7.32 9.23 -11.11
N VAL A 122 -8.47 8.68 -11.12
CA VAL A 122 -9.20 8.34 -12.35
C VAL A 122 -10.01 9.50 -12.89
#